data_7b26da24ad4f39bec816c3cc48daa2e8
#
_entry.id   7b26da24ad4f39bec816c3cc48daa2e8
#
_cell.length_a   1.000
_cell.length_b   1.000
_cell.length_c   1.000
_cell.angle_alpha   90.00
_cell.angle_beta   90.00
_cell.angle_gamma   90.00
#
_symmetry.space_group_name_H-M   'P 1'
#
loop_
_entity.id
_entity.type
_entity.pdbx_description
1 polymer ?
#
loop_
_entity_poly.entity_id
_entity_poly.type
_entity_poly.pdbx_seq_one_letter_code
_entity_poly.pdbx_strand_id
1 'polypeptide(L)'
;MTRQLLSKIPAINKILLLDEIQDLIEAYNEVAVKSAIKSHIEEVKQAILNEELTEVPSLEIIVSEVSKKVEKEDKNSLRRVINATGTILHTNLGRSLLSQKIKENIESVAFNYSNLEFDI
;
A
#
# COMPACT_ATOMS: atom_id res chain seq x y z
N MET A 1 -34.15 7.00 0.70
CA MET A 1 -33.40 6.05 1.52
C MET A 1 -31.90 6.20 1.26
N THR A 2 -31.43 6.08 0.06
CA THR A 2 -30.01 6.18 -0.36
C THR A 2 -29.34 7.51 0.07
N ARG A 3 -30.03 8.65 -0.09
CA ARG A 3 -29.51 9.96 0.30
C ARG A 3 -29.28 10.11 1.82
N GLN A 4 -30.11 9.45 2.63
CA GLN A 4 -29.95 9.43 4.09
C GLN A 4 -28.77 8.56 4.53
N LEU A 5 -28.50 7.47 3.82
CA LEU A 5 -27.35 6.60 4.08
C LEU A 5 -26.04 7.33 3.73
N LEU A 6 -26.00 8.00 2.57
CA LEU A 6 -24.82 8.77 2.16
C LEU A 6 -24.47 9.88 3.18
N SER A 7 -25.46 10.51 3.80
CA SER A 7 -25.22 11.54 4.83
C SER A 7 -24.67 11.00 6.16
N LYS A 8 -24.78 9.70 6.40
CA LYS A 8 -24.26 9.03 7.60
C LYS A 8 -22.80 8.57 7.43
N ILE A 9 -22.25 8.62 6.22
CA ILE A 9 -20.84 8.27 5.98
C ILE A 9 -19.97 9.26 6.75
N PRO A 10 -19.03 8.79 7.58
CA PRO A 10 -18.16 9.67 8.35
C PRO A 10 -17.26 10.50 7.45
N ALA A 11 -17.05 11.76 7.81
CA ALA A 11 -16.11 12.63 7.11
C ALA A 11 -14.68 12.10 7.24
N ILE A 12 -13.88 12.21 6.20
CA ILE A 12 -12.47 11.76 6.16
C ILE A 12 -11.67 12.34 7.33
N ASN A 13 -11.87 13.63 7.63
CA ASN A 13 -11.19 14.28 8.76
C ASN A 13 -11.54 13.65 10.12
N LYS A 14 -12.76 13.14 10.28
CA LYS A 14 -13.17 12.45 11.51
C LYS A 14 -12.48 11.08 11.62
N ILE A 15 -12.35 10.38 10.51
CA ILE A 15 -11.64 9.07 10.46
C ILE A 15 -10.15 9.27 10.77
N LEU A 16 -9.54 10.32 10.21
CA LEU A 16 -8.13 10.65 10.47
C LEU A 16 -7.78 10.94 11.93
N LEU A 17 -8.76 11.35 12.74
CA LEU A 17 -8.55 11.65 14.17
C LEU A 17 -8.65 10.42 15.08
N LEU A 18 -8.95 9.24 14.54
CA LEU A 18 -8.99 8.01 15.30
C LEU A 18 -7.57 7.55 15.68
N ASP A 19 -7.38 7.09 16.92
CA ASP A 19 -6.08 6.67 17.42
C ASP A 19 -5.46 5.56 16.55
N GLU A 20 -6.26 4.56 16.15
CA GLU A 20 -5.81 3.47 15.30
C GLU A 20 -5.35 3.95 13.91
N ILE A 21 -5.95 5.01 13.40
CA ILE A 21 -5.54 5.63 12.12
C ILE A 21 -4.28 6.46 12.31
N GLN A 22 -4.08 7.10 13.46
CA GLN A 22 -2.83 7.78 13.77
C GLN A 22 -1.67 6.80 13.89
N ASP A 23 -1.88 5.64 14.52
CA ASP A 23 -0.89 4.56 14.56
C ASP A 23 -0.50 4.08 13.14
N LEU A 24 -1.47 3.97 12.23
CA LEU A 24 -1.19 3.63 10.83
C LEU A 24 -0.39 4.73 10.11
N ILE A 25 -0.66 6.00 10.40
CA ILE A 25 0.10 7.13 9.83
C ILE A 25 1.55 7.10 10.29
N GLU A 26 1.81 6.79 11.57
CA GLU A 26 3.16 6.65 12.10
C GLU A 26 3.90 5.44 11.51
N ALA A 27 3.21 4.30 11.33
CA ALA A 27 3.80 3.08 10.81
C ALA A 27 4.13 3.13 9.30
N TYR A 28 3.32 3.83 8.52
CA TYR A 28 3.46 3.87 7.05
C TYR A 28 3.77 5.29 6.56
N ASN A 29 2.77 6.07 6.23
CA ASN A 29 2.83 7.52 5.98
C ASN A 29 1.41 8.08 5.81
N GLU A 30 1.27 9.39 6.01
CA GLU A 30 -0.03 10.08 5.95
C GLU A 30 -0.67 10.02 4.54
N VAL A 31 0.13 10.08 3.48
CA VAL A 31 -0.36 10.09 2.10
C VAL A 31 -1.01 8.75 1.75
N ALA A 32 -0.34 7.64 2.08
CA ALA A 32 -0.86 6.29 1.84
C ALA A 32 -2.16 6.05 2.63
N VAL A 33 -2.19 6.41 3.91
CA VAL A 33 -3.37 6.25 4.75
C VAL A 33 -4.54 7.10 4.27
N LYS A 34 -4.32 8.36 3.90
CA LYS A 34 -5.35 9.23 3.31
C LYS A 34 -5.89 8.68 1.99
N SER A 35 -5.02 8.14 1.14
CA SER A 35 -5.42 7.49 -0.11
C SER A 35 -6.31 6.27 0.15
N ALA A 36 -5.92 5.41 1.07
CA ALA A 36 -6.68 4.22 1.46
C ALA A 36 -8.06 4.58 2.02
N ILE A 37 -8.16 5.61 2.89
CA ILE A 37 -9.43 6.10 3.43
C ILE A 37 -10.33 6.61 2.29
N LYS A 38 -9.81 7.44 1.38
CA LYS A 38 -10.59 7.97 0.25
C LYS A 38 -11.11 6.84 -0.65
N SER A 39 -10.25 5.87 -0.97
CA SER A 39 -10.61 4.70 -1.78
C SER A 39 -11.74 3.91 -1.12
N HIS A 40 -11.61 3.61 0.18
CA HIS A 40 -12.62 2.83 0.90
C HIS A 40 -13.95 3.58 1.03
N ILE A 41 -13.94 4.87 1.34
CA ILE A 41 -15.15 5.68 1.42
C ILE A 41 -15.86 5.76 0.06
N GLU A 42 -15.11 5.84 -1.04
CA GLU A 42 -15.69 5.83 -2.38
C GLU A 42 -16.34 4.48 -2.71
N GLU A 43 -15.71 3.37 -2.34
CA GLU A 43 -16.29 2.02 -2.48
C GLU A 43 -17.59 1.88 -1.69
N VAL A 44 -17.62 2.36 -0.43
CA VAL A 44 -18.84 2.37 0.40
C VAL A 44 -19.95 3.19 -0.25
N LYS A 45 -19.62 4.37 -0.82
CA LYS A 45 -20.61 5.19 -1.54
C LYS A 45 -21.17 4.46 -2.75
N GLN A 46 -20.31 3.85 -3.56
CA GLN A 46 -20.74 3.10 -4.75
C GLN A 46 -21.62 1.90 -4.36
N ALA A 47 -21.24 1.16 -3.33
CA ALA A 47 -22.03 0.04 -2.83
C ALA A 47 -23.42 0.47 -2.32
N ILE A 48 -23.53 1.65 -1.68
CA ILE A 48 -24.83 2.23 -1.29
C ILE A 48 -25.67 2.66 -2.51
N LEU A 49 -25.00 3.26 -3.52
CA LEU A 49 -25.68 3.68 -4.76
C LEU A 49 -26.19 2.49 -5.58
N ASN A 50 -25.44 1.39 -5.57
CA ASN A 50 -25.80 0.14 -6.23
C ASN A 50 -26.80 -0.71 -5.43
N GLU A 51 -27.27 -0.22 -4.26
CA GLU A 51 -28.18 -0.94 -3.36
C GLU A 51 -27.59 -2.26 -2.79
N GLU A 52 -26.25 -2.40 -2.82
CA GLU A 52 -25.52 -3.54 -2.26
C GLU A 52 -25.37 -3.43 -0.74
N LEU A 53 -25.37 -2.21 -0.19
CA LEU A 53 -25.32 -1.91 1.24
C LEU A 53 -26.59 -1.21 1.69
N THR A 54 -27.21 -1.74 2.72
CA THR A 54 -28.40 -1.17 3.38
C THR A 54 -28.06 -0.33 4.60
N GLU A 55 -26.83 -0.43 5.10
CA GLU A 55 -26.31 0.30 6.26
C GLU A 55 -24.88 0.79 6.00
N VAL A 56 -24.51 1.89 6.65
CA VAL A 56 -23.12 2.38 6.61
C VAL A 56 -22.27 1.54 7.56
N PRO A 57 -21.11 1.03 7.12
CA PRO A 57 -20.20 0.28 7.98
C PRO A 57 -19.81 1.05 9.25
N SER A 58 -19.63 0.32 10.37
CA SER A 58 -19.13 0.92 11.60
C SER A 58 -17.72 1.48 11.43
N LEU A 59 -17.31 2.40 12.31
CA LEU A 59 -15.94 2.95 12.29
C LEU A 59 -14.88 1.86 12.40
N GLU A 60 -15.12 0.83 13.23
CA GLU A 60 -14.22 -0.32 13.39
C GLU A 60 -14.01 -1.09 12.09
N ILE A 61 -15.08 -1.31 11.32
CA ILE A 61 -15.00 -1.97 10.02
C ILE A 61 -14.23 -1.09 9.04
N ILE A 62 -14.50 0.22 9.02
CA ILE A 62 -13.78 1.17 8.15
C ILE A 62 -12.28 1.16 8.48
N VAL A 63 -11.90 1.21 9.75
CA VAL A 63 -10.49 1.17 10.20
C VAL A 63 -9.82 -0.14 9.76
N SER A 64 -10.50 -1.28 9.96
CA SER A 64 -9.99 -2.60 9.55
C SER A 64 -9.76 -2.69 8.04
N GLU A 65 -10.68 -2.20 7.23
CA GLU A 65 -10.53 -2.23 5.77
C GLU A 65 -9.46 -1.25 5.27
N VAL A 66 -9.34 -0.08 5.88
CA VAL A 66 -8.26 0.89 5.60
C VAL A 66 -6.90 0.27 5.94
N SER A 67 -6.75 -0.39 7.10
CA SER A 67 -5.52 -1.07 7.49
C SER A 67 -5.09 -2.12 6.46
N LYS A 68 -6.02 -2.99 6.04
CA LYS A 68 -5.76 -3.99 5.00
C LYS A 68 -5.32 -3.38 3.66
N LYS A 69 -5.91 -2.23 3.28
CA LYS A 69 -5.54 -1.53 2.04
C LYS A 69 -4.13 -0.96 2.13
N VAL A 70 -3.79 -0.30 3.23
CA VAL A 70 -2.44 0.26 3.47
C VAL A 70 -1.40 -0.85 3.46
N GLU A 71 -1.63 -1.95 4.20
CA GLU A 71 -0.73 -3.10 4.21
C GLU A 71 -0.55 -3.76 2.83
N LYS A 72 -1.61 -3.79 2.04
CA LYS A 72 -1.56 -4.34 0.67
C LYS A 72 -0.76 -3.44 -0.27
N GLU A 73 -0.90 -2.13 -0.15
CA GLU A 73 -0.17 -1.15 -0.97
C GLU A 73 1.30 -1.06 -0.58
N ASP A 74 1.63 -1.23 0.72
CA ASP A 74 3.01 -1.22 1.22
C ASP A 74 3.80 -2.47 0.79
N LYS A 75 3.14 -3.58 0.46
CA LYS A 75 3.81 -4.76 -0.06
C LYS A 75 4.48 -4.45 -1.39
N ASN A 76 5.79 -4.67 -1.44
CA ASN A 76 6.56 -4.55 -2.67
C ASN A 76 5.87 -5.28 -3.84
N SER A 77 5.57 -4.56 -4.90
CA SER A 77 4.99 -5.12 -6.11
C SER A 77 5.96 -6.09 -6.81
N LEU A 78 7.28 -5.84 -6.68
CA LEU A 78 8.33 -6.73 -7.16
C LEU A 78 8.55 -7.87 -6.16
N ARG A 79 8.35 -9.10 -6.63
CA ARG A 79 8.52 -10.31 -5.84
C ARG A 79 9.23 -11.39 -6.65
N ARG A 80 9.89 -12.28 -5.94
CA ARG A 80 10.55 -13.43 -6.56
C ARG A 80 9.50 -14.31 -7.26
N VAL A 81 9.80 -14.69 -8.49
CA VAL A 81 8.99 -15.61 -9.29
C VAL A 81 9.86 -16.76 -9.81
N ILE A 82 9.22 -17.86 -10.17
CA ILE A 82 9.88 -18.98 -10.84
C ILE A 82 9.78 -18.73 -12.34
N ASN A 83 10.93 -18.65 -13.01
CA ASN A 83 10.97 -18.56 -14.47
C ASN A 83 10.78 -19.93 -15.10
N ALA A 84 9.58 -20.20 -15.57
CA ALA A 84 9.23 -21.45 -16.30
C ALA A 84 9.03 -21.21 -17.81
N THR A 85 9.55 -20.12 -18.36
CA THR A 85 9.35 -19.75 -19.78
C THR A 85 10.26 -20.51 -20.75
N GLY A 86 11.31 -21.17 -20.26
CA GLY A 86 12.35 -21.76 -21.08
C GLY A 86 13.38 -20.76 -21.65
N THR A 87 13.24 -19.48 -21.31
CA THR A 87 14.14 -18.39 -21.74
C THR A 87 14.92 -17.87 -20.54
N ILE A 88 16.25 -17.87 -20.61
CA ILE A 88 17.11 -17.43 -19.51
C ILE A 88 17.07 -15.91 -19.34
N LEU A 89 17.07 -15.18 -20.45
CA LEU A 89 17.05 -13.71 -20.47
C LEU A 89 15.70 -13.21 -20.98
N HIS A 90 14.93 -12.50 -20.13
CA HIS A 90 13.62 -11.98 -20.50
C HIS A 90 13.42 -10.58 -19.91
N THR A 91 13.02 -9.61 -20.75
CA THR A 91 12.83 -8.20 -20.34
C THR A 91 11.81 -8.04 -19.22
N ASN A 92 10.72 -8.79 -19.26
CA ASN A 92 9.65 -8.74 -18.26
C ASN A 92 10.02 -9.45 -16.93
N LEU A 93 11.10 -10.21 -16.91
CA LEU A 93 11.60 -10.95 -15.74
C LEU A 93 12.89 -10.36 -15.15
N GLY A 94 13.18 -9.10 -15.45
CA GLY A 94 14.34 -8.39 -14.88
C GLY A 94 15.63 -8.62 -15.67
N ARG A 95 15.56 -9.23 -16.84
CA ARG A 95 16.74 -9.51 -17.70
C ARG A 95 17.72 -10.47 -17.05
N SER A 96 19.02 -10.14 -17.01
CA SER A 96 20.05 -10.96 -16.42
C SER A 96 20.03 -10.90 -14.89
N LEU A 97 20.17 -12.04 -14.22
CA LEU A 97 20.36 -12.09 -12.78
C LEU A 97 21.77 -11.67 -12.41
N LEU A 98 21.90 -11.01 -11.27
CA LEU A 98 23.20 -10.72 -10.65
C LEU A 98 23.75 -11.96 -9.96
N SER A 99 25.09 -12.10 -9.94
CA SER A 99 25.73 -13.17 -9.19
C SER A 99 25.52 -12.99 -7.69
N GLN A 100 25.26 -14.06 -6.97
CA GLN A 100 25.17 -14.05 -5.50
C GLN A 100 26.48 -13.58 -4.84
N LYS A 101 27.62 -13.77 -5.50
CA LYS A 101 28.94 -13.37 -4.97
C LYS A 101 29.09 -11.86 -4.81
N ILE A 102 28.32 -11.05 -5.55
CA ILE A 102 28.40 -9.58 -5.46
C ILE A 102 27.41 -8.99 -4.47
N LYS A 103 26.54 -9.81 -3.86
CA LYS A 103 25.50 -9.35 -2.94
C LYS A 103 26.07 -8.52 -1.79
N GLU A 104 27.07 -9.05 -1.10
CA GLU A 104 27.72 -8.39 0.04
C GLU A 104 28.35 -7.05 -0.35
N ASN A 105 28.99 -7.00 -1.52
CA ASN A 105 29.58 -5.74 -2.03
C ASN A 105 28.51 -4.71 -2.36
N ILE A 106 27.39 -5.11 -2.97
CA ILE A 106 26.27 -4.21 -3.25
C ILE A 106 25.68 -3.69 -1.94
N GLU A 107 25.43 -4.56 -0.97
CA GLU A 107 24.90 -4.16 0.34
C GLU A 107 25.84 -3.20 1.06
N SER A 108 27.15 -3.46 1.00
CA SER A 108 28.19 -2.60 1.63
C SER A 108 28.20 -1.19 1.08
N VAL A 109 28.03 -0.98 -0.22
CA VAL A 109 28.08 0.36 -0.82
C VAL A 109 26.71 1.02 -0.92
N ALA A 110 25.63 0.25 -1.04
CA ALA A 110 24.28 0.79 -1.20
C ALA A 110 23.70 1.39 0.09
N PHE A 111 24.10 0.85 1.25
CA PHE A 111 23.60 1.28 2.56
C PHE A 111 24.61 2.09 3.39
N ASN A 112 25.78 2.43 2.82
CA ASN A 112 26.83 3.19 3.50
C ASN A 112 27.36 4.30 2.59
N TYR A 113 28.07 5.26 3.19
CA TYR A 113 28.86 6.19 2.41
C TYR A 113 30.01 5.45 1.72
N SER A 114 30.27 5.81 0.48
CA SER A 114 31.33 5.22 -0.35
C SER A 114 32.16 6.30 -1.04
N ASN A 115 33.31 5.93 -1.53
CA ASN A 115 34.22 6.82 -2.24
C ASN A 115 33.90 6.94 -3.74
N LEU A 116 32.61 7.02 -4.09
CA LEU A 116 32.13 6.99 -5.48
C LEU A 116 32.82 7.99 -6.41
N GLU A 117 33.21 9.17 -5.89
CA GLU A 117 33.79 10.28 -6.68
C GLU A 117 35.20 10.68 -6.24
N PHE A 118 35.87 9.90 -5.38
CA PHE A 118 37.24 10.18 -4.96
C PHE A 118 38.04 8.89 -4.69
N ASP A 119 39.35 8.97 -4.90
CA ASP A 119 40.29 7.91 -4.57
C ASP A 119 40.78 8.01 -3.13
N ILE A 120 41.02 6.87 -2.49
CA ILE A 120 41.57 6.78 -1.14
C ILE A 120 43.06 6.44 -1.21
#